data_160202fc7fee1d6449043f7e5e443a6f
#
_entry.id   160202fc7fee1d6449043f7e5e443a6f
#
_cell.length_a   1.000
_cell.length_b   1.000
_cell.length_c   1.000
_cell.angle_alpha   90.00
_cell.angle_beta   90.00
_cell.angle_gamma   90.00
#
_symmetry.space_group_name_H-M   'P 1'
#
loop_
_entity.id
_entity.type
_entity.pdbx_description
1 polymer ?
#
loop_
_entity_poly.entity_id
_entity_poly.type
_entity_poly.pdbx_seq_one_letter_code
_entity_poly.pdbx_strand_id
1 'polypeptide(L)'
;MLQAILHNKFGKAISLGYFKGIEDTLTSSVIGLLQYLPDSVVWEILRGACGQSSDNFPVNIGAVLDYHFWERFDASGTINSTAVEPDVWIETETFDIIIEAKRSDDSADNSQYEVQWKNQIIALRNSYGGETPKPLIYIAIGGNDSLRDTLLSVDGKEYVIYTASWYNLLNVVLNLLRNYELENKPAHTRRILQDIIQALQVHRFLKTTWLDSLPAIHLPESSDAELFSLWDFDNSDIMAGIIPALITKEVDLQRIWTIAK
;
A
#
# COMPACT_ATOMS: atom_id res chain seq x y z
N MET A 1 11.67 7.82 -0.28
CA MET A 1 12.34 8.90 0.51
C MET A 1 13.09 9.90 -0.36
N LEU A 2 13.88 9.45 -1.36
CA LEU A 2 14.63 10.34 -2.27
C LEU A 2 13.70 11.32 -2.99
N GLN A 3 12.59 10.88 -3.56
CA GLN A 3 11.64 11.74 -4.27
C GLN A 3 11.04 12.82 -3.37
N ALA A 4 10.69 12.49 -2.13
CA ALA A 4 10.20 13.50 -1.19
C ALA A 4 11.26 14.57 -0.86
N ILE A 5 12.56 14.20 -0.85
CA ILE A 5 13.66 15.15 -0.69
C ILE A 5 13.79 16.05 -1.93
N LEU A 6 13.82 15.47 -3.13
CA LEU A 6 14.00 16.20 -4.39
C LEU A 6 12.88 17.22 -4.63
N HIS A 7 11.65 16.88 -4.24
CA HIS A 7 10.47 17.75 -4.39
C HIS A 7 10.17 18.59 -3.15
N ASN A 8 11.13 18.65 -2.20
CA ASN A 8 11.04 19.49 -0.99
C ASN A 8 9.79 19.22 -0.11
N LYS A 9 9.29 17.96 -0.10
CA LYS A 9 8.08 17.53 0.62
C LYS A 9 8.32 17.23 2.10
N PHE A 10 9.55 17.26 2.58
CA PHE A 10 9.86 16.97 3.99
C PHE A 10 9.45 18.07 4.98
N GLY A 11 9.21 19.30 4.53
CA GLY A 11 8.87 20.42 5.39
C GLY A 11 9.88 20.61 6.54
N LYS A 12 9.47 21.28 7.62
CA LYS A 12 10.27 21.49 8.84
C LYS A 12 10.40 20.24 9.74
N ALA A 13 9.89 19.08 9.33
CA ALA A 13 9.74 17.90 10.18
C ALA A 13 10.98 17.00 10.25
N ILE A 14 12.07 17.33 9.58
CA ILE A 14 13.37 16.70 9.84
C ILE A 14 14.07 17.46 10.98
N SER A 15 13.53 17.40 12.18
CA SER A 15 14.36 17.55 13.37
C SER A 15 14.88 16.16 13.74
N LEU A 16 16.18 16.02 13.78
CA LEU A 16 16.92 14.85 14.24
C LEU A 16 16.22 14.21 15.46
N GLY A 17 15.50 13.11 15.27
CA GLY A 17 14.95 12.33 16.36
C GLY A 17 13.59 11.67 16.14
N TYR A 18 12.73 12.17 15.26
CA TYR A 18 11.43 11.56 15.02
C TYR A 18 11.13 11.50 13.53
N PHE A 19 11.29 10.33 12.92
CA PHE A 19 10.70 10.04 11.62
C PHE A 19 9.17 9.99 11.80
N LYS A 20 8.51 11.08 11.44
CA LYS A 20 7.06 11.10 11.36
C LYS A 20 6.69 10.58 9.98
N GLY A 21 6.21 9.33 9.91
CA GLY A 21 5.67 8.78 8.66
C GLY A 21 4.54 9.66 8.17
N ILE A 22 4.80 10.45 7.15
CA ILE A 22 3.82 11.26 6.42
C ILE A 22 3.52 10.60 5.08
N GLU A 23 2.42 10.98 4.46
CA GLU A 23 1.96 10.48 3.16
C GLU A 23 3.04 10.56 2.09
N ASP A 24 3.66 11.75 1.93
CA ASP A 24 4.72 11.96 0.94
C ASP A 24 5.94 11.03 1.14
N THR A 25 6.29 10.70 2.39
CA THR A 25 7.41 9.79 2.66
C THR A 25 7.06 8.34 2.34
N LEU A 26 5.81 7.93 2.56
CA LEU A 26 5.32 6.60 2.18
C LEU A 26 5.31 6.48 0.65
N THR A 27 4.67 7.41 -0.04
CA THR A 27 4.59 7.46 -1.51
C THR A 27 5.99 7.44 -2.13
N SER A 28 6.89 8.32 -1.69
CA SER A 28 8.24 8.40 -2.25
C SER A 28 9.09 7.17 -1.93
N SER A 29 8.87 6.52 -0.78
CA SER A 29 9.64 5.34 -0.41
C SER A 29 9.16 4.09 -1.13
N VAL A 30 7.86 3.91 -1.31
CA VAL A 30 7.28 2.72 -1.91
C VAL A 30 7.21 2.87 -3.42
N ILE A 31 6.46 3.86 -3.94
CA ILE A 31 6.31 4.06 -5.38
C ILE A 31 7.64 4.48 -6.02
N GLY A 32 8.48 5.26 -5.29
CA GLY A 32 9.81 5.62 -5.75
C GLY A 32 10.75 4.44 -5.94
N LEU A 33 10.55 3.31 -5.27
CA LEU A 33 11.33 2.09 -5.50
C LEU A 33 10.81 1.27 -6.68
N LEU A 34 9.52 1.41 -7.05
CA LEU A 34 8.96 0.68 -8.19
C LEU A 34 9.69 1.02 -9.50
N GLN A 35 10.16 2.25 -9.67
CA GLN A 35 10.87 2.70 -10.88
C GLN A 35 12.14 1.89 -11.19
N TYR A 36 12.67 1.13 -10.25
CA TYR A 36 13.85 0.28 -10.43
C TYR A 36 13.52 -1.18 -10.73
N LEU A 37 12.23 -1.51 -10.77
CA LEU A 37 11.74 -2.84 -11.13
C LEU A 37 11.46 -2.93 -12.64
N PRO A 38 11.45 -4.14 -13.22
CA PRO A 38 10.92 -4.33 -14.57
C PRO A 38 9.47 -3.87 -14.69
N ASP A 39 9.09 -3.25 -15.81
CA ASP A 39 7.76 -2.66 -16.02
C ASP A 39 6.62 -3.65 -15.79
N SER A 40 6.80 -4.90 -16.19
CA SER A 40 5.82 -5.97 -15.95
C SER A 40 5.62 -6.26 -14.46
N VAL A 41 6.67 -6.14 -13.65
CA VAL A 41 6.60 -6.33 -12.19
C VAL A 41 5.94 -5.13 -11.53
N VAL A 42 6.27 -3.92 -11.99
CA VAL A 42 5.58 -2.68 -11.55
C VAL A 42 4.08 -2.81 -11.76
N TRP A 43 3.68 -3.21 -12.98
CA TRP A 43 2.27 -3.36 -13.31
C TRP A 43 1.60 -4.45 -12.48
N GLU A 44 2.25 -5.59 -12.28
CA GLU A 44 1.76 -6.67 -11.43
C GLU A 44 1.51 -6.20 -10.00
N ILE A 45 2.43 -5.39 -9.44
CA ILE A 45 2.29 -4.83 -8.08
C ILE A 45 1.12 -3.84 -8.02
N LEU A 46 1.04 -2.88 -8.94
CA LEU A 46 0.00 -1.86 -8.94
C LEU A 46 -1.39 -2.48 -9.15
N ARG A 47 -1.51 -3.37 -10.14
CA ARG A 47 -2.75 -4.10 -10.42
C ARG A 47 -3.18 -4.94 -9.22
N GLY A 48 -2.25 -5.67 -8.61
CA GLY A 48 -2.54 -6.53 -7.46
C GLY A 48 -2.86 -5.78 -6.17
N ALA A 49 -2.44 -4.51 -6.06
CA ALA A 49 -2.81 -3.63 -4.94
C ALA A 49 -4.29 -3.22 -4.99
N CYS A 50 -4.88 -3.18 -6.18
CA CYS A 50 -6.29 -2.85 -6.39
C CYS A 50 -7.20 -3.98 -5.89
N GLY A 51 -8.45 -3.62 -5.60
CA GLY A 51 -9.46 -4.56 -5.09
C GLY A 51 -9.98 -5.53 -6.14
N GLN A 52 -11.29 -5.73 -6.17
CA GLN A 52 -11.95 -6.80 -6.95
C GLN A 52 -11.93 -6.63 -8.49
N SER A 53 -11.42 -5.54 -9.02
CA SER A 53 -11.54 -5.17 -10.43
C SER A 53 -10.36 -5.56 -11.30
N SER A 54 -9.46 -6.38 -10.80
CA SER A 54 -8.30 -6.82 -11.58
C SER A 54 -8.63 -7.39 -12.96
N ASP A 55 -9.86 -7.86 -13.17
CA ASP A 55 -10.31 -8.42 -14.45
C ASP A 55 -10.51 -7.37 -15.54
N ASN A 56 -10.75 -6.10 -15.16
CA ASN A 56 -10.93 -4.99 -16.09
C ASN A 56 -9.63 -4.26 -16.45
N PHE A 57 -8.53 -4.62 -15.83
CA PHE A 57 -7.24 -4.01 -16.13
C PHE A 57 -6.63 -4.57 -17.42
N PRO A 58 -5.87 -3.74 -18.15
CA PRO A 58 -5.08 -4.25 -19.26
C PRO A 58 -4.06 -5.28 -18.79
N VAL A 59 -3.81 -6.27 -19.61
CA VAL A 59 -2.79 -7.29 -19.31
C VAL A 59 -1.39 -6.70 -19.32
N ASN A 60 -1.18 -5.67 -20.15
CA ASN A 60 0.10 -4.98 -20.35
C ASN A 60 -0.14 -3.48 -20.53
N ILE A 61 0.75 -2.66 -20.03
CA ILE A 61 0.73 -1.20 -20.12
C ILE A 61 1.78 -0.65 -21.12
N GLY A 62 2.48 -1.52 -21.83
CA GLY A 62 3.66 -1.13 -22.61
C GLY A 62 4.87 -0.83 -21.72
N ALA A 63 5.91 -0.24 -22.30
CA ALA A 63 7.06 0.22 -21.53
C ALA A 63 6.70 1.46 -20.70
N VAL A 64 7.24 1.56 -19.50
CA VAL A 64 7.19 2.77 -18.70
C VAL A 64 8.20 3.77 -19.28
N LEU A 65 7.74 4.97 -19.61
CA LEU A 65 8.56 6.02 -20.19
C LEU A 65 9.15 6.92 -19.12
N ASP A 66 8.33 7.34 -18.14
CA ASP A 66 8.79 8.20 -17.05
C ASP A 66 7.89 8.09 -15.81
N TYR A 67 8.45 8.56 -14.67
CA TYR A 67 7.77 8.71 -13.37
C TYR A 67 7.85 10.16 -12.92
N HIS A 68 6.69 10.80 -12.80
CA HIS A 68 6.57 12.19 -12.35
C HIS A 68 5.96 12.21 -10.95
N PHE A 69 6.74 12.68 -9.97
CA PHE A 69 6.29 12.83 -8.59
C PHE A 69 5.92 14.29 -8.33
N TRP A 70 4.70 14.52 -7.85
CA TRP A 70 4.16 15.85 -7.53
C TRP A 70 4.33 16.84 -8.70
N GLU A 71 4.09 16.36 -9.91
CA GLU A 71 4.10 17.20 -11.10
C GLU A 71 3.00 18.26 -11.02
N ARG A 72 3.34 19.49 -11.38
CA ARG A 72 2.43 20.61 -11.28
C ARG A 72 1.72 20.85 -12.61
N PHE A 73 0.44 20.53 -12.64
CA PHE A 73 -0.42 20.75 -13.78
C PHE A 73 -1.19 22.06 -13.69
N ASP A 74 -1.58 22.61 -14.86
CA ASP A 74 -2.47 23.76 -14.95
C ASP A 74 -3.84 23.45 -14.34
N ALA A 75 -4.27 24.30 -13.40
CA ALA A 75 -5.52 24.16 -12.67
C ALA A 75 -6.74 24.73 -13.42
N SER A 76 -6.61 25.17 -14.66
CA SER A 76 -7.72 25.72 -15.45
C SER A 76 -8.90 24.73 -15.50
N GLY A 77 -10.11 25.23 -15.24
CA GLY A 77 -11.31 24.40 -15.22
C GLY A 77 -11.48 23.53 -13.96
N THR A 78 -10.56 23.62 -13.00
CA THR A 78 -10.67 22.96 -11.68
C THR A 78 -11.12 23.95 -10.61
N ILE A 79 -11.39 23.47 -9.39
CA ILE A 79 -11.64 24.37 -8.25
C ILE A 79 -10.36 24.91 -7.62
N ASN A 80 -9.20 24.43 -8.02
CA ASN A 80 -7.93 24.90 -7.49
C ASN A 80 -7.53 26.25 -8.13
N SER A 81 -6.88 27.10 -7.36
CA SER A 81 -6.53 28.46 -7.81
C SER A 81 -5.15 28.56 -8.46
N THR A 82 -4.25 27.62 -8.23
CA THR A 82 -2.84 27.75 -8.65
C THR A 82 -2.36 26.58 -9.49
N ALA A 83 -2.40 25.38 -8.96
CA ALA A 83 -1.96 24.16 -9.61
C ALA A 83 -2.67 22.94 -9.03
N VAL A 84 -2.64 21.85 -9.75
CA VAL A 84 -3.02 20.51 -9.31
C VAL A 84 -1.78 19.64 -9.34
N GLU A 85 -1.50 18.95 -8.24
CA GLU A 85 -0.33 18.09 -8.07
C GLU A 85 -0.81 16.67 -7.71
N PRO A 86 -0.90 15.71 -8.66
CA PRO A 86 -1.02 14.31 -8.31
C PRO A 86 0.20 13.82 -7.54
N ASP A 87 0.06 12.85 -6.65
CA ASP A 87 1.21 12.28 -5.95
C ASP A 87 2.20 11.64 -6.93
N VAL A 88 1.69 10.84 -7.86
CA VAL A 88 2.50 10.24 -8.92
C VAL A 88 1.71 10.20 -10.23
N TRP A 89 2.36 10.58 -11.30
CA TRP A 89 1.93 10.29 -12.67
C TRP A 89 3.00 9.42 -13.33
N ILE A 90 2.58 8.24 -13.83
CA ILE A 90 3.45 7.34 -14.58
C ILE A 90 3.04 7.41 -16.04
N GLU A 91 3.95 7.83 -16.88
CA GLU A 91 3.78 7.80 -18.32
C GLU A 91 4.21 6.44 -18.87
N THR A 92 3.34 5.77 -19.64
CA THR A 92 3.69 4.53 -20.35
C THR A 92 3.44 4.69 -21.84
N GLU A 93 3.89 3.73 -22.64
CA GLU A 93 3.62 3.76 -24.10
C GLU A 93 2.13 3.78 -24.43
N THR A 94 1.31 3.08 -23.65
CA THR A 94 -0.11 2.85 -24.00
C THR A 94 -1.10 3.50 -23.04
N PHE A 95 -0.68 3.87 -21.84
CA PHE A 95 -1.53 4.45 -20.80
C PHE A 95 -0.83 5.60 -20.07
N ASP A 96 -1.65 6.51 -19.54
CA ASP A 96 -1.25 7.35 -18.42
C ASP A 96 -1.79 6.74 -17.13
N ILE A 97 -0.98 6.73 -16.06
CA ILE A 97 -1.39 6.20 -14.76
C ILE A 97 -1.24 7.30 -13.72
N ILE A 98 -2.33 7.72 -13.10
CA ILE A 98 -2.30 8.59 -11.91
C ILE A 98 -2.41 7.71 -10.66
N ILE A 99 -1.57 7.98 -9.67
CA ILE A 99 -1.67 7.41 -8.34
C ILE A 99 -1.89 8.56 -7.36
N GLU A 100 -3.02 8.51 -6.66
CA GLU A 100 -3.30 9.37 -5.50
C GLU A 100 -3.22 8.52 -4.26
N ALA A 101 -2.31 8.89 -3.36
CA ALA A 101 -1.99 8.11 -2.17
C ALA A 101 -2.54 8.77 -0.91
N LYS A 102 -2.99 7.96 0.04
CA LYS A 102 -3.28 8.38 1.41
C LYS A 102 -2.44 7.56 2.38
N ARG A 103 -2.05 8.17 3.48
CA ARG A 103 -1.12 7.58 4.45
C ARG A 103 -1.59 6.28 5.07
N SER A 104 -2.90 6.13 5.27
CA SER A 104 -3.53 4.97 5.91
C SER A 104 -4.47 4.28 4.94
N ASP A 105 -4.68 2.97 5.09
CA ASP A 105 -5.79 2.29 4.41
C ASP A 105 -7.14 2.62 5.05
N ASP A 106 -7.14 3.15 6.29
CA ASP A 106 -8.34 3.57 7.00
C ASP A 106 -8.78 4.97 6.56
N SER A 107 -9.98 5.07 6.01
CA SER A 107 -10.60 6.34 5.58
C SER A 107 -10.87 7.30 6.74
N ALA A 108 -11.04 6.80 7.96
CA ALA A 108 -11.26 7.64 9.14
C ALA A 108 -10.05 8.52 9.46
N ASP A 109 -8.83 8.07 9.11
CA ASP A 109 -7.61 8.83 9.34
C ASP A 109 -7.36 9.87 8.25
N ASN A 110 -7.60 9.50 6.98
CA ASN A 110 -7.39 10.37 5.82
C ASN A 110 -8.08 9.79 4.59
N SER A 111 -9.18 10.41 4.15
CA SER A 111 -10.04 9.88 3.09
C SER A 111 -9.62 10.32 1.70
N GLN A 112 -9.96 9.52 0.71
CA GLN A 112 -9.97 9.91 -0.69
C GLN A 112 -11.16 10.84 -1.01
N TYR A 113 -11.01 11.74 -1.98
CA TYR A 113 -12.03 12.72 -2.35
C TYR A 113 -12.27 12.76 -3.85
N GLU A 114 -13.51 12.57 -4.28
CA GLU A 114 -13.90 12.65 -5.70
C GLU A 114 -13.53 13.98 -6.36
N VAL A 115 -13.62 15.08 -5.62
CA VAL A 115 -13.26 16.40 -6.13
C VAL A 115 -11.77 16.49 -6.48
N GLN A 116 -10.91 15.86 -5.69
CA GLN A 116 -9.48 15.78 -5.95
C GLN A 116 -9.22 14.95 -7.22
N TRP A 117 -9.86 13.81 -7.37
CA TRP A 117 -9.75 12.97 -8.55
C TRP A 117 -10.18 13.71 -9.82
N LYS A 118 -11.33 14.42 -9.76
CA LYS A 118 -11.82 15.26 -10.88
C LYS A 118 -10.79 16.31 -11.29
N ASN A 119 -10.27 17.04 -10.31
CA ASN A 119 -9.29 18.09 -10.57
C ASN A 119 -8.03 17.54 -11.23
N GLN A 120 -7.52 16.40 -10.78
CA GLN A 120 -6.33 15.77 -11.34
C GLN A 120 -6.56 15.27 -12.77
N ILE A 121 -7.74 14.70 -13.06
CA ILE A 121 -8.10 14.26 -14.40
C ILE A 121 -8.20 15.47 -15.36
N ILE A 122 -8.86 16.55 -14.93
CA ILE A 122 -8.97 17.78 -15.72
C ILE A 122 -7.58 18.37 -15.99
N ALA A 123 -6.76 18.46 -14.94
CA ALA A 123 -5.42 19.05 -15.04
C ALA A 123 -4.48 18.22 -15.94
N LEU A 124 -4.54 16.88 -15.88
CA LEU A 124 -3.80 16.04 -16.82
C LEU A 124 -4.28 16.26 -18.27
N ARG A 125 -5.60 16.37 -18.51
CA ARG A 125 -6.12 16.68 -19.83
C ARG A 125 -5.62 18.04 -20.35
N ASN A 126 -5.55 19.04 -19.46
CA ASN A 126 -5.03 20.37 -19.82
C ASN A 126 -3.59 20.31 -20.32
N SER A 127 -2.74 19.46 -19.70
CA SER A 127 -1.35 19.27 -20.12
C SER A 127 -1.22 18.77 -21.56
N TYR A 128 -2.26 18.08 -22.06
CA TYR A 128 -2.34 17.60 -23.44
C TYR A 128 -3.20 18.50 -24.36
N GLY A 129 -3.61 19.67 -23.89
CA GLY A 129 -4.43 20.59 -24.68
C GLY A 129 -5.93 20.24 -24.73
N GLY A 130 -6.42 19.45 -23.77
CA GLY A 130 -7.84 19.18 -23.56
C GLY A 130 -8.27 17.72 -23.66
N GLU A 131 -7.54 16.87 -24.36
CA GLU A 131 -7.77 15.42 -24.40
C GLU A 131 -6.48 14.64 -24.20
N THR A 132 -6.53 13.59 -23.43
CA THR A 132 -5.40 12.68 -23.26
C THR A 132 -5.22 11.82 -24.50
N PRO A 133 -4.01 11.72 -25.08
CA PRO A 133 -3.75 10.88 -26.25
C PRO A 133 -3.83 9.38 -25.91
N LYS A 134 -3.74 9.04 -24.63
CA LYS A 134 -3.74 7.68 -24.10
C LYS A 134 -4.90 7.49 -23.11
N PRO A 135 -5.43 6.27 -22.94
CA PRO A 135 -6.35 5.96 -21.85
C PRO A 135 -5.71 6.21 -20.49
N LEU A 136 -6.49 6.71 -19.55
CA LEU A 136 -6.06 6.95 -18.18
C LEU A 136 -6.47 5.79 -17.28
N ILE A 137 -5.51 5.29 -16.49
CA ILE A 137 -5.71 4.42 -15.35
C ILE A 137 -5.55 5.29 -14.09
N TYR A 138 -6.57 5.37 -13.25
CA TYR A 138 -6.50 6.13 -12.01
C TYR A 138 -6.54 5.20 -10.82
N ILE A 139 -5.52 5.22 -9.97
CA ILE A 139 -5.37 4.37 -8.78
C ILE A 139 -5.41 5.25 -7.54
N ALA A 140 -6.43 5.07 -6.70
CA ALA A 140 -6.55 5.70 -5.39
C ALA A 140 -6.09 4.70 -4.32
N ILE A 141 -4.87 4.87 -3.78
CA ILE A 141 -4.29 3.94 -2.81
C ILE A 141 -4.38 4.48 -1.38
N GLY A 142 -4.94 3.68 -0.49
CA GLY A 142 -5.23 4.07 0.88
C GLY A 142 -6.43 5.02 1.00
N GLY A 143 -6.92 5.26 2.21
CA GLY A 143 -8.01 6.18 2.49
C GLY A 143 -9.36 5.82 1.88
N ASN A 144 -9.57 4.56 1.54
CA ASN A 144 -10.80 4.09 0.89
C ASN A 144 -11.73 3.42 1.91
N ASP A 145 -13.03 3.76 1.88
CA ASP A 145 -14.05 3.09 2.71
C ASP A 145 -14.24 1.62 2.32
N SER A 146 -13.98 1.31 1.06
CA SER A 146 -14.04 -0.05 0.53
C SER A 146 -13.13 -0.17 -0.70
N LEU A 147 -12.67 -1.38 -0.98
CA LEU A 147 -11.89 -1.67 -2.20
C LEU A 147 -12.83 -1.98 -3.37
N ARG A 148 -13.74 -1.03 -3.68
CA ARG A 148 -14.64 -1.10 -4.83
C ARG A 148 -14.36 0.08 -5.74
N ASP A 149 -14.25 -0.21 -7.02
CA ASP A 149 -14.04 0.83 -8.02
C ASP A 149 -15.22 1.81 -8.07
N THR A 150 -14.88 3.04 -8.35
CA THR A 150 -15.86 4.13 -8.48
C THR A 150 -15.89 4.62 -9.92
N LEU A 151 -17.07 4.74 -10.50
CA LEU A 151 -17.27 5.43 -11.78
C LEU A 151 -17.37 6.93 -11.51
N LEU A 152 -16.53 7.69 -12.18
CA LEU A 152 -16.44 9.14 -12.04
C LEU A 152 -16.71 9.80 -13.38
N SER A 153 -17.74 10.65 -13.45
CA SER A 153 -18.00 11.44 -14.67
C SER A 153 -17.29 12.78 -14.60
N VAL A 154 -16.47 13.07 -15.63
CA VAL A 154 -15.75 14.34 -15.81
C VAL A 154 -16.04 14.84 -17.23
N ASP A 155 -16.72 15.98 -17.35
CA ASP A 155 -17.11 16.60 -18.63
C ASP A 155 -17.83 15.64 -19.59
N GLY A 156 -18.69 14.77 -19.05
CA GLY A 156 -19.45 13.81 -19.84
C GLY A 156 -18.67 12.55 -20.25
N LYS A 157 -17.42 12.41 -19.88
CA LYS A 157 -16.60 11.20 -20.05
C LYS A 157 -16.52 10.44 -18.73
N GLU A 158 -16.69 9.12 -18.77
CA GLU A 158 -16.58 8.27 -17.60
C GLU A 158 -15.15 7.77 -17.40
N TYR A 159 -14.70 7.79 -16.16
CA TYR A 159 -13.42 7.27 -15.72
C TYR A 159 -13.63 6.27 -14.59
N VAL A 160 -12.87 5.19 -14.60
CA VAL A 160 -12.86 4.23 -13.50
C VAL A 160 -11.75 4.64 -12.55
N ILE A 161 -12.10 4.87 -11.29
CA ILE A 161 -11.16 5.08 -10.19
C ILE A 161 -10.97 3.73 -9.52
N TYR A 162 -9.81 3.15 -9.68
CA TYR A 162 -9.45 1.88 -9.07
C TYR A 162 -8.97 2.10 -7.64
N THR A 163 -9.65 1.47 -6.70
CA THR A 163 -9.29 1.58 -5.29
C THR A 163 -8.26 0.52 -4.91
N ALA A 164 -7.21 0.95 -4.24
CA ALA A 164 -6.11 0.09 -3.83
C ALA A 164 -5.81 0.25 -2.33
N SER A 165 -5.11 -0.71 -1.74
CA SER A 165 -4.62 -0.62 -0.39
C SER A 165 -3.12 -0.94 -0.28
N TRP A 166 -2.46 -0.30 0.67
CA TRP A 166 -1.06 -0.57 0.99
C TRP A 166 -0.85 -2.01 1.50
N TYR A 167 -1.84 -2.56 2.22
CA TYR A 167 -1.80 -3.96 2.65
C TYR A 167 -1.88 -4.93 1.48
N ASN A 168 -2.71 -4.67 0.47
CA ASN A 168 -2.74 -5.48 -0.73
C ASN A 168 -1.40 -5.39 -1.48
N LEU A 169 -0.85 -4.17 -1.62
CA LEU A 169 0.47 -3.95 -2.22
C LEU A 169 1.53 -4.76 -1.48
N LEU A 170 1.57 -4.68 -0.14
CA LEU A 170 2.47 -5.48 0.68
C LEU A 170 2.32 -6.99 0.42
N ASN A 171 1.09 -7.49 0.36
CA ASN A 171 0.84 -8.91 0.10
C ASN A 171 1.34 -9.35 -1.29
N VAL A 172 1.12 -8.53 -2.31
CA VAL A 172 1.62 -8.81 -3.67
C VAL A 172 3.15 -8.85 -3.67
N VAL A 173 3.81 -7.85 -3.07
CA VAL A 173 5.28 -7.79 -3.00
C VAL A 173 5.86 -8.97 -2.23
N LEU A 174 5.23 -9.39 -1.13
CA LEU A 174 5.65 -10.58 -0.37
C LEU A 174 5.53 -11.86 -1.20
N ASN A 175 4.44 -12.02 -1.96
CA ASN A 175 4.23 -13.18 -2.83
C ASN A 175 5.25 -13.19 -3.98
N LEU A 176 5.49 -12.03 -4.60
CA LEU A 176 6.52 -11.89 -5.64
C LEU A 176 7.90 -12.24 -5.12
N LEU A 177 8.29 -11.70 -3.96
CA LEU A 177 9.59 -11.99 -3.37
C LEU A 177 9.76 -13.50 -3.14
N ARG A 178 8.75 -14.16 -2.57
CA ARG A 178 8.75 -15.61 -2.38
C ARG A 178 8.92 -16.38 -3.70
N ASN A 179 8.18 -15.99 -4.74
CA ASN A 179 8.27 -16.63 -6.05
C ASN A 179 9.67 -16.42 -6.66
N TYR A 180 10.21 -15.21 -6.56
CA TYR A 180 11.57 -14.87 -7.05
C TYR A 180 12.68 -15.64 -6.31
N GLU A 181 12.49 -15.94 -5.03
CA GLU A 181 13.40 -16.79 -4.25
C GLU A 181 13.33 -18.24 -4.70
N LEU A 182 12.12 -18.80 -4.86
CA LEU A 182 11.90 -20.18 -5.29
C LEU A 182 12.42 -20.44 -6.70
N GLU A 183 12.24 -19.49 -7.62
CA GLU A 183 12.65 -19.60 -9.01
C GLU A 183 14.08 -19.11 -9.26
N ASN A 184 14.79 -18.72 -8.21
CA ASN A 184 16.16 -18.17 -8.30
C ASN A 184 16.28 -16.99 -9.30
N LYS A 185 15.28 -16.11 -9.33
CA LYS A 185 15.25 -14.92 -10.17
C LYS A 185 16.36 -13.92 -9.81
N PRO A 186 16.61 -12.88 -10.64
CA PRO A 186 17.71 -11.95 -10.45
C PRO A 186 17.77 -11.31 -9.06
N ALA A 187 18.95 -11.31 -8.45
CA ALA A 187 19.15 -10.85 -7.07
C ALA A 187 18.85 -9.36 -6.89
N HIS A 188 19.06 -8.52 -7.92
CA HIS A 188 18.76 -7.09 -7.82
C HIS A 188 17.27 -6.84 -7.64
N THR A 189 16.40 -7.52 -8.40
CA THR A 189 14.95 -7.39 -8.24
C THR A 189 14.49 -7.84 -6.85
N ARG A 190 15.04 -8.96 -6.34
CA ARG A 190 14.74 -9.42 -4.98
C ARG A 190 15.10 -8.38 -3.90
N ARG A 191 16.25 -7.71 -4.05
CA ARG A 191 16.66 -6.63 -3.10
C ARG A 191 15.68 -5.47 -3.13
N ILE A 192 15.25 -5.03 -4.33
CA ILE A 192 14.28 -3.94 -4.44
C ILE A 192 12.94 -4.33 -3.80
N LEU A 193 12.45 -5.56 -4.03
CA LEU A 193 11.24 -6.06 -3.38
C LEU A 193 11.39 -6.07 -1.84
N GLN A 194 12.55 -6.47 -1.32
CA GLN A 194 12.87 -6.42 0.11
C GLN A 194 12.87 -4.98 0.64
N ASP A 195 13.45 -4.04 -0.11
CA ASP A 195 13.49 -2.62 0.27
C ASP A 195 12.07 -2.02 0.30
N ILE A 196 11.19 -2.40 -0.64
CA ILE A 196 9.77 -1.99 -0.64
C ILE A 196 9.06 -2.51 0.62
N ILE A 197 9.28 -3.79 0.98
CA ILE A 197 8.71 -4.36 2.22
C ILE A 197 9.19 -3.59 3.44
N GLN A 198 10.50 -3.28 3.51
CA GLN A 198 11.06 -2.50 4.62
C GLN A 198 10.49 -1.07 4.66
N ALA A 199 10.31 -0.42 3.50
CA ALA A 199 9.67 0.89 3.42
C ALA A 199 8.24 0.85 3.98
N LEU A 200 7.44 -0.14 3.59
CA LEU A 200 6.09 -0.34 4.13
C LEU A 200 6.12 -0.60 5.65
N GLN A 201 7.07 -1.41 6.15
CA GLN A 201 7.22 -1.69 7.57
C GLN A 201 7.56 -0.44 8.40
N VAL A 202 8.43 0.43 7.88
CA VAL A 202 8.74 1.73 8.51
C VAL A 202 7.47 2.58 8.66
N HIS A 203 6.55 2.47 7.71
CA HIS A 203 5.25 3.13 7.73
C HIS A 203 4.15 2.32 8.44
N ARG A 204 4.51 1.22 9.16
CA ARG A 204 3.64 0.38 9.99
C ARG A 204 2.71 -0.56 9.22
N PHE A 205 2.93 -0.76 7.94
CA PHE A 205 2.27 -1.83 7.21
C PHE A 205 3.04 -3.13 7.46
N LEU A 206 2.51 -3.97 8.35
CA LEU A 206 3.14 -5.21 8.79
C LEU A 206 2.21 -6.39 8.51
N LYS A 207 2.72 -7.43 7.89
CA LYS A 207 2.02 -8.71 7.89
C LYS A 207 2.34 -9.43 9.20
N THR A 208 1.41 -9.45 10.13
CA THR A 208 1.49 -10.28 11.34
C THR A 208 1.13 -11.72 10.98
N THR A 209 2.12 -12.58 10.85
CA THR A 209 1.92 -14.04 10.75
C THR A 209 1.77 -14.61 12.16
N TRP A 210 0.61 -14.38 12.78
CA TRP A 210 0.44 -14.65 14.21
C TRP A 210 0.38 -16.13 14.55
N LEU A 211 -0.08 -16.95 13.66
CA LEU A 211 -0.22 -18.40 13.91
C LEU A 211 0.26 -19.27 12.74
N ASP A 212 0.41 -18.72 11.53
CA ASP A 212 0.74 -19.47 10.32
C ASP A 212 2.14 -20.12 10.36
N SER A 213 3.02 -19.62 11.25
CA SER A 213 4.38 -20.14 11.43
C SER A 213 4.54 -21.08 12.65
N LEU A 214 3.47 -21.27 13.41
CA LEU A 214 3.53 -22.24 14.49
C LEU A 214 3.51 -23.66 13.88
N PRO A 215 4.41 -24.55 14.32
CA PRO A 215 4.34 -25.94 13.90
C PRO A 215 2.98 -26.51 14.30
N ALA A 216 2.37 -27.28 13.40
CA ALA A 216 1.13 -27.98 13.72
C ALA A 216 1.38 -28.84 14.94
N ILE A 217 0.76 -28.49 16.06
CA ILE A 217 0.79 -29.33 17.27
C ILE A 217 -0.17 -30.47 16.98
N HIS A 218 0.36 -31.64 16.73
CA HIS A 218 -0.45 -32.88 16.78
C HIS A 218 -0.81 -33.11 18.23
N LEU A 219 -2.02 -32.69 18.60
CA LEU A 219 -2.59 -33.11 19.88
C LEU A 219 -2.82 -34.64 19.80
N PRO A 220 -2.39 -35.39 20.80
CA PRO A 220 -2.73 -36.82 20.84
C PRO A 220 -4.26 -36.96 20.82
N GLU A 221 -4.75 -37.99 20.15
CA GLU A 221 -6.18 -38.37 20.18
C GLU A 221 -6.57 -38.83 21.61
N SER A 222 -6.62 -37.90 22.54
CA SER A 222 -7.11 -38.10 23.89
C SER A 222 -8.54 -37.57 23.98
N SER A 223 -9.37 -38.22 24.80
CA SER A 223 -10.72 -37.73 25.01
C SER A 223 -10.70 -36.29 25.52
N ASP A 224 -11.63 -35.45 25.06
CA ASP A 224 -11.72 -34.03 25.43
C ASP A 224 -11.63 -33.79 26.95
N ALA A 225 -12.06 -34.74 27.76
CA ALA A 225 -12.01 -34.69 29.22
C ALA A 225 -10.56 -34.74 29.78
N GLU A 226 -9.62 -35.46 29.13
CA GLU A 226 -8.22 -35.51 29.55
C GLU A 226 -7.44 -34.28 29.18
N LEU A 227 -7.76 -33.62 28.04
CA LEU A 227 -7.13 -32.37 27.63
C LEU A 227 -7.43 -31.21 28.60
N PHE A 228 -8.68 -31.09 29.06
CA PHE A 228 -9.07 -30.09 30.02
C PHE A 228 -8.48 -30.31 31.42
N SER A 229 -8.19 -31.57 31.82
CA SER A 229 -7.57 -31.86 33.11
C SER A 229 -6.07 -31.51 33.17
N LEU A 230 -5.41 -31.35 32.01
CA LEU A 230 -4.01 -30.93 31.91
C LEU A 230 -3.86 -29.39 31.97
N TRP A 231 -4.95 -28.65 31.82
CA TRP A 231 -4.98 -27.21 31.92
C TRP A 231 -5.36 -26.77 33.32
N ASP A 232 -4.44 -27.04 34.27
CA ASP A 232 -4.53 -26.48 35.62
C ASP A 232 -4.06 -25.04 35.58
N PHE A 233 -5.01 -24.12 35.51
CA PHE A 233 -4.74 -22.68 35.45
C PHE A 233 -4.09 -22.11 36.72
N ASP A 234 -3.99 -22.91 37.76
CA ASP A 234 -3.29 -22.49 39.00
C ASP A 234 -1.79 -22.77 38.97
N ASN A 235 -1.27 -23.37 37.89
CA ASN A 235 0.15 -23.67 37.81
C ASN A 235 0.93 -22.46 37.21
N SER A 236 1.24 -21.49 38.06
CA SER A 236 1.97 -20.25 37.72
C SER A 236 3.37 -20.51 37.12
N ASP A 237 3.94 -21.69 37.31
CA ASP A 237 5.31 -22.02 36.89
C ASP A 237 5.41 -22.33 35.38
N ILE A 238 4.35 -22.87 34.76
CA ILE A 238 4.33 -23.10 33.29
C ILE A 238 4.19 -21.78 32.52
N MET A 239 3.39 -20.86 33.04
CA MET A 239 3.21 -19.54 32.43
C MET A 239 4.47 -18.66 32.59
N ALA A 240 5.26 -18.83 33.65
CA ALA A 240 6.50 -18.11 33.85
C ALA A 240 7.61 -18.45 32.82
N GLY A 241 7.55 -19.64 32.21
CA GLY A 241 8.51 -20.08 31.19
C GLY A 241 8.16 -19.60 29.76
N ILE A 242 6.87 -19.40 29.46
CA ILE A 242 6.38 -19.08 28.10
C ILE A 242 6.21 -17.56 27.91
N ILE A 243 5.79 -16.85 28.95
CA ILE A 243 5.50 -15.41 28.88
C ILE A 243 6.74 -14.54 28.67
N PRO A 244 7.95 -14.80 29.23
CA PRO A 244 9.11 -13.94 28.99
C PRO A 244 9.57 -13.88 27.54
N ALA A 245 9.26 -14.89 26.73
CA ALA A 245 9.58 -14.91 25.29
C ALA A 245 8.60 -14.11 24.43
N LEU A 246 7.40 -13.80 24.95
CA LEU A 246 6.35 -13.07 24.25
C LEU A 246 6.24 -11.60 24.67
N ILE A 247 6.78 -11.21 25.84
CA ILE A 247 6.66 -9.85 26.36
C ILE A 247 7.98 -9.09 26.14
N THR A 248 8.34 -8.81 24.92
CA THR A 248 9.33 -7.75 24.63
C THR A 248 8.72 -6.47 24.09
N LYS A 249 7.38 -6.35 24.06
CA LYS A 249 6.68 -5.07 23.79
C LYS A 249 5.35 -5.06 24.53
N GLU A 250 5.12 -3.99 25.29
CA GLU A 250 3.91 -3.67 26.03
C GLU A 250 2.62 -4.05 25.29
N VAL A 251 2.11 -5.23 25.61
CA VAL A 251 0.73 -5.60 25.29
C VAL A 251 -0.05 -5.41 26.59
N ASP A 252 -1.00 -4.48 26.58
CA ASP A 252 -1.89 -4.24 27.71
C ASP A 252 -2.77 -5.48 27.97
N LEU A 253 -2.31 -6.32 28.88
CA LEU A 253 -2.98 -7.57 29.25
C LEU A 253 -4.38 -7.35 29.87
N GLN A 254 -4.71 -6.14 30.30
CA GLN A 254 -6.05 -5.85 30.81
C GLN A 254 -7.15 -5.91 29.73
N ARG A 255 -6.81 -5.68 28.46
CA ARG A 255 -7.75 -5.81 27.34
C ARG A 255 -8.09 -7.26 26.97
N ILE A 256 -7.22 -8.21 27.24
CA ILE A 256 -7.44 -9.63 26.88
C ILE A 256 -8.45 -10.26 27.85
N TRP A 257 -8.46 -9.87 29.11
CA TRP A 257 -9.37 -10.40 30.14
C TRP A 257 -10.82 -9.92 30.03
N THR A 258 -11.09 -8.88 29.25
CA THR A 258 -12.45 -8.35 29.09
C THR A 258 -13.23 -9.09 27.99
N ILE A 259 -12.58 -9.89 27.16
CA ILE A 259 -13.18 -10.66 26.06
C ILE A 259 -13.53 -12.09 26.48
N ALA A 260 -13.00 -12.56 27.62
CA ALA A 260 -13.21 -13.92 28.12
C ALA A 260 -14.24 -14.02 29.26
N LYS A 261 -15.04 -12.99 29.49
CA LYS A 261 -16.25 -12.99 30.32
C LYS A 261 -17.47 -12.71 29.42
#